data_8698907c0837316d68bd33f59d5eddf5
#
_entry.id   8698907c0837316d68bd33f59d5eddf5
#
_cell.length_a   1.000
_cell.length_b   1.000
_cell.length_c   1.000
_cell.angle_alpha   90.00
_cell.angle_beta   90.00
_cell.angle_gamma   90.00
#
_symmetry.space_group_name_H-M   'P 1'
#
loop_
_entity.id
_entity.type
_entity.pdbx_description
1 polymer ?
#
loop_
_entity_poly.entity_id
_entity_poly.type
_entity_poly.pdbx_seq_one_letter_code
_entity_poly.pdbx_strand_id
1 'polypeptide(L)'
;MLRQPAVAGAFYPNDAEKLKELIESCFLDDVGVGYIPRLKSFDGGDYPINVMVPHAGYQYSGPIASHGYCEIVKNGFPEVFIIISPNHTGFGSEISVFNEGEWVTPLGNVEVDGEFADTIIECSDIASADFAAHIREHSIEVHLPFLQYFSTDFKIVPITMGTQTFVTSNDLANAIFEAANKLNKSYAVIASTDLSHFNNQEKANKVDAFVLEDISEMNEFKLFEEVVQYNITMCGYAPVMAAMSLPKRCGKTTGEILSYGTSGDVTGDFTSVVGYASGVFR
;
A
#
# COMPACT_ATOMS: atom_id res chain seq x y z
N MET A 1 0.45 -8.98 20.75
CA MET A 1 -1.02 -8.70 20.54
C MET A 1 -1.51 -9.43 19.29
N LEU A 2 -2.82 -9.81 19.21
CA LEU A 2 -3.41 -10.35 17.97
C LEU A 2 -4.41 -9.33 17.40
N ARG A 3 -4.10 -8.75 16.22
CA ARG A 3 -5.02 -7.86 15.52
C ARG A 3 -5.97 -8.70 14.66
N GLN A 4 -7.24 -8.71 15.03
CA GLN A 4 -8.30 -9.45 14.33
C GLN A 4 -8.71 -8.73 13.04
N PRO A 5 -9.14 -9.47 11.98
CA PRO A 5 -9.58 -8.84 10.74
C PRO A 5 -10.79 -7.93 10.97
N ALA A 6 -10.77 -6.74 10.37
CA ALA A 6 -11.86 -5.76 10.47
C ALA A 6 -12.84 -5.88 9.29
N VAL A 7 -12.40 -6.35 8.12
CA VAL A 7 -13.19 -6.34 6.88
C VAL A 7 -13.28 -7.71 6.18
N ALA A 8 -12.81 -8.79 6.83
CA ALA A 8 -13.03 -10.15 6.34
C ALA A 8 -14.54 -10.47 6.26
N GLY A 9 -14.98 -11.01 5.13
CA GLY A 9 -16.39 -11.23 4.81
C GLY A 9 -17.11 -10.02 4.19
N ALA A 10 -16.45 -8.84 4.15
CA ALA A 10 -16.97 -7.63 3.52
C ALA A 10 -16.14 -7.19 2.31
N PHE A 11 -14.83 -7.01 2.47
CA PHE A 11 -13.92 -6.58 1.41
C PHE A 11 -13.30 -7.77 0.66
N TYR A 12 -13.18 -8.90 1.34
CA TYR A 12 -12.70 -10.17 0.80
C TYR A 12 -13.34 -11.33 1.57
N PRO A 13 -13.41 -12.56 1.00
CA PRO A 13 -14.01 -13.71 1.66
C PRO A 13 -13.35 -14.05 3.01
N ASN A 14 -14.17 -14.43 4.00
CA ASN A 14 -13.67 -14.95 5.29
C ASN A 14 -13.34 -16.46 5.24
N ASP A 15 -13.53 -17.09 4.11
CA ASP A 15 -13.18 -18.48 3.83
C ASP A 15 -11.87 -18.53 3.03
N ALA A 16 -10.90 -19.33 3.50
CA ALA A 16 -9.56 -19.36 2.94
C ALA A 16 -9.51 -19.80 1.47
N GLU A 17 -10.29 -20.79 1.07
CA GLU A 17 -10.27 -21.31 -0.30
C GLU A 17 -10.96 -20.32 -1.25
N LYS A 18 -12.10 -19.77 -0.87
CA LYS A 18 -12.77 -18.73 -1.65
C LYS A 18 -11.93 -17.46 -1.79
N LEU A 19 -11.14 -17.15 -0.75
CA LEU A 19 -10.22 -16.00 -0.80
C LEU A 19 -9.10 -16.24 -1.81
N LYS A 20 -8.51 -17.44 -1.83
CA LYS A 20 -7.50 -17.80 -2.86
C LYS A 20 -8.09 -17.75 -4.27
N GLU A 21 -9.27 -18.33 -4.47
CA GLU A 21 -9.98 -18.29 -5.76
C GLU A 21 -10.23 -16.85 -6.23
N LEU A 22 -10.62 -15.95 -5.31
CA LEU A 22 -10.82 -14.55 -5.62
C LEU A 22 -9.50 -13.84 -5.97
N ILE A 23 -8.41 -14.10 -5.23
CA ILE A 23 -7.09 -13.56 -5.54
C ILE A 23 -6.64 -14.03 -6.93
N GLU A 24 -6.79 -15.32 -7.25
CA GLU A 24 -6.48 -15.85 -8.58
C GLU A 24 -7.30 -15.15 -9.67
N SER A 25 -8.61 -14.95 -9.44
CA SER A 25 -9.46 -14.25 -10.38
C SER A 25 -9.02 -12.81 -10.60
N CYS A 26 -8.54 -12.11 -9.56
CA CYS A 26 -7.99 -10.76 -9.70
C CYS A 26 -6.75 -10.71 -10.61
N PHE A 27 -5.87 -11.72 -10.52
CA PHE A 27 -4.71 -11.81 -11.42
C PHE A 27 -5.09 -12.16 -12.86
N LEU A 28 -6.12 -12.98 -13.05
CA LEU A 28 -6.57 -13.50 -14.36
C LEU A 28 -7.61 -12.62 -15.04
N ASP A 29 -8.10 -11.58 -14.37
CA ASP A 29 -9.06 -10.61 -14.89
C ASP A 29 -8.53 -9.91 -16.14
N ASP A 30 -9.42 -9.45 -17.03
CA ASP A 30 -9.07 -8.74 -18.27
C ASP A 30 -8.31 -7.42 -18.00
N VAL A 31 -8.59 -6.76 -16.85
CA VAL A 31 -7.86 -5.56 -16.40
C VAL A 31 -6.77 -5.87 -15.37
N GLY A 32 -6.63 -7.13 -14.96
CA GLY A 32 -5.54 -7.64 -14.15
C GLY A 32 -4.29 -7.93 -14.98
N VAL A 33 -3.32 -8.61 -14.37
CA VAL A 33 -2.06 -8.97 -15.06
C VAL A 33 -2.27 -9.97 -16.18
N GLY A 34 -3.38 -10.73 -16.17
CA GLY A 34 -3.71 -11.78 -17.17
C GLY A 34 -3.03 -13.13 -16.92
N TYR A 35 -2.24 -13.25 -15.86
CA TYR A 35 -1.61 -14.51 -15.45
C TYR A 35 -1.23 -14.44 -13.96
N ILE A 36 -1.04 -15.62 -13.33
CA ILE A 36 -0.54 -15.73 -11.96
C ILE A 36 1.00 -15.75 -12.01
N PRO A 37 1.69 -14.73 -11.44
CA PRO A 37 3.14 -14.70 -11.46
C PRO A 37 3.73 -15.79 -10.55
N ARG A 38 4.94 -16.25 -10.90
CA ARG A 38 5.68 -17.18 -10.05
C ARG A 38 6.62 -16.42 -9.14
N LEU A 39 6.52 -16.69 -7.83
CA LEU A 39 7.43 -16.11 -6.84
C LEU A 39 8.88 -16.52 -7.17
N LYS A 40 9.73 -15.52 -7.38
CA LYS A 40 11.17 -15.69 -7.53
C LYS A 40 11.84 -15.80 -6.17
N SER A 41 12.99 -16.45 -6.15
CA SER A 41 13.89 -16.35 -5.00
C SER A 41 14.40 -14.92 -4.86
N PHE A 42 14.40 -14.40 -3.64
CA PHE A 42 15.00 -13.11 -3.35
C PHE A 42 16.52 -13.21 -3.54
N ASP A 43 17.08 -12.36 -4.36
CA ASP A 43 18.53 -12.34 -4.67
C ASP A 43 19.21 -11.02 -4.24
N GLY A 44 18.48 -10.18 -3.51
CA GLY A 44 18.97 -8.88 -3.06
C GLY A 44 19.06 -7.81 -4.16
N GLY A 45 18.54 -8.09 -5.36
CA GLY A 45 18.64 -7.26 -6.57
C GLY A 45 18.22 -5.80 -6.41
N ASP A 46 17.25 -5.33 -7.23
CA ASP A 46 16.85 -3.90 -7.28
C ASP A 46 16.05 -3.38 -6.07
N TYR A 47 16.30 -3.89 -4.89
CA TYR A 47 15.62 -3.45 -3.67
C TYR A 47 16.16 -2.10 -3.13
N PRO A 48 15.30 -1.33 -2.42
CA PRO A 48 13.89 -1.63 -2.16
C PRO A 48 13.00 -1.41 -3.40
N ILE A 49 12.04 -2.33 -3.62
CA ILE A 49 10.90 -2.11 -4.52
C ILE A 49 9.78 -1.52 -3.70
N ASN A 50 9.30 -0.37 -4.13
CA ASN A 50 8.16 0.27 -3.51
C ASN A 50 7.00 0.27 -4.51
N VAL A 51 5.82 -0.08 -4.04
CA VAL A 51 4.61 -0.10 -4.87
C VAL A 51 3.51 0.76 -4.27
N MET A 52 2.69 1.32 -5.13
CA MET A 52 1.40 1.90 -4.79
C MET A 52 0.32 0.91 -5.21
N VAL A 53 -0.63 0.60 -4.32
CA VAL A 53 -1.75 -0.30 -4.60
C VAL A 53 -3.03 0.17 -3.91
N PRO A 54 -4.21 -0.04 -4.53
CA PRO A 54 -5.51 0.33 -3.97
C PRO A 54 -5.95 -0.64 -2.86
N HIS A 55 -6.89 -0.17 -2.02
CA HIS A 55 -7.35 -0.90 -0.84
C HIS A 55 -8.87 -1.06 -0.72
N ALA A 56 -9.61 -0.84 -1.79
CA ALA A 56 -11.05 -1.16 -1.82
C ALA A 56 -11.31 -2.67 -1.74
N GLY A 57 -12.58 -3.06 -1.70
CA GLY A 57 -12.94 -4.49 -1.77
C GLY A 57 -12.39 -5.16 -3.02
N TYR A 58 -11.94 -6.40 -2.90
CA TYR A 58 -11.21 -7.14 -3.95
C TYR A 58 -11.97 -7.20 -5.28
N GLN A 59 -13.29 -7.30 -5.24
CA GLN A 59 -14.14 -7.29 -6.43
C GLN A 59 -14.04 -6.00 -7.25
N TYR A 60 -13.61 -4.89 -6.64
CA TYR A 60 -13.51 -3.58 -7.29
C TYR A 60 -12.07 -3.26 -7.69
N SER A 61 -11.14 -3.36 -6.75
CA SER A 61 -9.77 -2.91 -6.93
C SER A 61 -8.73 -4.03 -7.05
N GLY A 62 -9.11 -5.29 -6.75
CA GLY A 62 -8.20 -6.43 -6.76
C GLY A 62 -7.48 -6.65 -8.09
N PRO A 63 -8.15 -6.59 -9.27
CA PRO A 63 -7.48 -6.70 -10.55
C PRO A 63 -6.41 -5.62 -10.76
N ILE A 64 -6.69 -4.36 -10.42
CA ILE A 64 -5.71 -3.26 -10.49
C ILE A 64 -4.56 -3.51 -9.50
N ALA A 65 -4.87 -3.92 -8.26
CA ALA A 65 -3.87 -4.23 -7.23
C ALA A 65 -2.92 -5.36 -7.66
N SER A 66 -3.40 -6.34 -8.45
CA SER A 66 -2.62 -7.48 -8.92
C SER A 66 -1.35 -7.07 -9.66
N HIS A 67 -1.34 -5.92 -10.35
CA HIS A 67 -0.17 -5.40 -11.04
C HIS A 67 0.96 -5.04 -10.07
N GLY A 68 0.66 -4.36 -8.97
CA GLY A 68 1.66 -4.02 -7.95
C GLY A 68 2.23 -5.27 -7.27
N TYR A 69 1.37 -6.24 -6.93
CA TYR A 69 1.84 -7.51 -6.38
C TYR A 69 2.65 -8.34 -7.36
N CYS A 70 2.31 -8.29 -8.64
CA CYS A 70 3.10 -8.95 -9.69
C CYS A 70 4.54 -8.44 -9.72
N GLU A 71 4.76 -7.14 -9.55
CA GLU A 71 6.09 -6.56 -9.47
C GLU A 71 6.86 -7.06 -8.23
N ILE A 72 6.22 -7.11 -7.06
CA ILE A 72 6.81 -7.67 -5.85
C ILE A 72 7.19 -9.14 -6.07
N VAL A 73 6.27 -9.96 -6.56
CA VAL A 73 6.46 -11.41 -6.75
C VAL A 73 7.57 -11.72 -7.77
N LYS A 74 7.67 -10.93 -8.85
CA LYS A 74 8.73 -11.05 -9.84
C LYS A 74 10.13 -10.72 -9.32
N ASN A 75 10.21 -9.91 -8.28
CA ASN A 75 11.48 -9.52 -7.66
C ASN A 75 11.86 -10.39 -6.45
N GLY A 76 10.96 -11.24 -5.99
CA GLY A 76 11.09 -12.06 -4.80
C GLY A 76 10.64 -11.32 -3.53
N PHE A 77 10.42 -12.05 -2.44
CA PHE A 77 10.00 -11.44 -1.18
C PHE A 77 11.22 -11.04 -0.34
N PRO A 78 11.27 -9.80 0.15
CA PRO A 78 12.22 -9.41 1.17
C PRO A 78 11.84 -10.01 2.52
N GLU A 79 12.65 -9.79 3.55
CA GLU A 79 12.35 -10.22 4.92
C GLU A 79 11.12 -9.51 5.47
N VAL A 80 10.91 -8.22 5.11
CA VAL A 80 9.90 -7.37 5.71
C VAL A 80 9.14 -6.56 4.66
N PHE A 81 7.81 -6.53 4.76
CA PHE A 81 6.96 -5.57 4.06
C PHE A 81 6.56 -4.43 4.99
N ILE A 82 6.96 -3.22 4.66
CA ILE A 82 6.47 -2.00 5.33
C ILE A 82 5.23 -1.53 4.59
N ILE A 83 4.07 -1.60 5.26
CA ILE A 83 2.79 -1.23 4.65
C ILE A 83 2.34 0.09 5.26
N ILE A 84 2.32 1.13 4.43
CA ILE A 84 1.96 2.49 4.84
C ILE A 84 0.56 2.80 4.32
N SER A 85 -0.33 3.21 5.21
CA SER A 85 -1.73 3.47 4.89
C SER A 85 -2.21 4.84 5.36
N PRO A 86 -3.29 5.38 4.78
CA PRO A 86 -4.05 6.47 5.39
C PRO A 86 -4.79 5.99 6.64
N ASN A 87 -5.30 6.93 7.41
CA ASN A 87 -6.14 6.68 8.58
C ASN A 87 -7.60 7.07 8.28
N HIS A 88 -8.47 6.08 8.13
CA HIS A 88 -9.91 6.29 7.92
C HIS A 88 -10.70 6.34 9.23
N THR A 89 -10.09 5.94 10.33
CA THR A 89 -10.78 5.80 11.63
C THR A 89 -10.73 7.07 12.48
N GLY A 90 -9.73 7.92 12.26
CA GLY A 90 -9.47 9.12 13.05
C GLY A 90 -8.88 8.85 14.45
N PHE A 91 -8.55 7.58 14.76
CA PHE A 91 -7.90 7.22 16.03
C PHE A 91 -6.38 7.15 15.84
N GLY A 92 -5.64 7.35 16.94
CA GLY A 92 -4.19 7.18 16.98
C GLY A 92 -3.41 8.46 16.81
N SER A 93 -2.12 8.30 16.54
CA SER A 93 -1.12 9.37 16.44
C SER A 93 -1.02 9.93 15.01
N GLU A 94 -0.19 10.94 14.81
CA GLU A 94 0.10 11.51 13.48
C GLU A 94 0.70 10.47 12.54
N ILE A 95 1.65 9.66 13.05
CA ILE A 95 2.17 8.46 12.39
C ILE A 95 2.12 7.35 13.43
N SER A 96 1.20 6.41 13.25
CA SER A 96 0.98 5.29 14.16
C SER A 96 1.68 4.04 13.64
N VAL A 97 2.58 3.46 14.41
CA VAL A 97 3.29 2.23 14.09
C VAL A 97 2.80 1.09 14.98
N PHE A 98 2.34 0.00 14.37
CA PHE A 98 1.98 -1.22 15.09
C PHE A 98 3.24 -2.07 15.27
N ASN A 99 3.83 -2.04 16.49
CA ASN A 99 5.19 -2.50 16.69
C ASN A 99 5.35 -3.87 17.37
N GLU A 100 4.25 -4.60 17.64
CA GLU A 100 4.35 -5.95 18.22
C GLU A 100 3.16 -6.86 17.90
N GLY A 101 3.38 -8.16 17.86
CA GLY A 101 2.33 -9.17 17.75
C GLY A 101 2.09 -9.64 16.34
N GLU A 102 0.84 -9.99 16.02
CA GLU A 102 0.47 -10.61 14.74
C GLU A 102 -0.84 -10.04 14.20
N TRP A 103 -0.96 -10.04 12.87
CA TRP A 103 -2.19 -9.72 12.16
C TRP A 103 -2.84 -11.00 11.64
N VAL A 104 -4.10 -11.21 12.00
CA VAL A 104 -4.89 -12.40 11.65
C VAL A 104 -5.59 -12.16 10.31
N THR A 105 -5.50 -13.15 9.41
CA THR A 105 -6.27 -13.21 8.16
C THR A 105 -6.88 -14.61 7.99
N PRO A 106 -7.80 -14.83 7.05
CA PRO A 106 -8.29 -16.18 6.75
C PRO A 106 -7.20 -17.14 6.23
N LEU A 107 -6.06 -16.62 5.76
CA LEU A 107 -4.92 -17.43 5.29
C LEU A 107 -3.87 -17.70 6.37
N GLY A 108 -4.08 -17.23 7.60
CA GLY A 108 -3.17 -17.39 8.73
C GLY A 108 -2.70 -16.07 9.33
N ASN A 109 -1.81 -16.16 10.30
CA ASN A 109 -1.27 -14.97 10.97
C ASN A 109 -0.01 -14.46 10.26
N VAL A 110 0.19 -13.14 10.29
CA VAL A 110 1.40 -12.47 9.81
C VAL A 110 2.07 -11.78 10.99
N GLU A 111 3.34 -12.12 11.24
CA GLU A 111 4.12 -11.57 12.36
C GLU A 111 4.56 -10.13 12.05
N VAL A 112 4.55 -9.28 13.08
CA VAL A 112 5.12 -7.93 13.02
C VAL A 112 6.61 -8.00 13.32
N ASP A 113 7.45 -7.34 12.50
CA ASP A 113 8.86 -7.15 12.83
C ASP A 113 9.00 -6.00 13.85
N GLY A 114 8.91 -6.37 15.13
CA GLY A 114 8.95 -5.39 16.23
C GLY A 114 10.28 -4.64 16.31
N GLU A 115 11.41 -5.29 16.02
CA GLU A 115 12.73 -4.64 16.01
C GLU A 115 12.80 -3.56 14.93
N PHE A 116 12.31 -3.85 13.73
CA PHE A 116 12.29 -2.86 12.66
C PHE A 116 11.30 -1.73 12.96
N ALA A 117 10.10 -2.07 13.47
CA ALA A 117 9.09 -1.09 13.87
C ALA A 117 9.60 -0.14 14.94
N ASP A 118 10.22 -0.65 16.01
CA ASP A 118 10.80 0.15 17.09
C ASP A 118 11.96 1.02 16.58
N THR A 119 12.80 0.49 15.68
CA THR A 119 13.90 1.26 15.10
C THR A 119 13.39 2.39 14.20
N ILE A 120 12.28 2.20 13.46
CA ILE A 120 11.63 3.28 12.72
C ILE A 120 11.14 4.38 13.68
N ILE A 121 10.49 4.01 14.79
CA ILE A 121 10.04 4.96 15.81
C ILE A 121 11.21 5.74 16.39
N GLU A 122 12.33 5.08 16.69
CA GLU A 122 13.54 5.74 17.20
C GLU A 122 14.19 6.72 16.19
N CYS A 123 14.04 6.49 14.91
CA CYS A 123 14.60 7.32 13.84
C CYS A 123 13.68 8.45 13.39
N SER A 124 12.41 8.44 13.81
CA SER A 124 11.42 9.46 13.46
C SER A 124 11.24 10.47 14.60
N ASP A 125 11.04 11.72 14.22
CA ASP A 125 10.66 12.77 15.18
C ASP A 125 9.13 12.77 15.48
N ILE A 126 8.32 12.04 14.67
CA ILE A 126 6.85 12.13 14.67
C ILE A 126 6.19 10.78 14.99
N ALA A 127 6.77 9.65 14.49
CA ALA A 127 6.16 8.34 14.64
C ALA A 127 6.16 7.85 16.10
N SER A 128 5.11 7.13 16.46
CA SER A 128 4.97 6.55 17.80
C SER A 128 4.30 5.17 17.74
N ALA A 129 4.60 4.32 18.73
CA ALA A 129 3.89 3.06 18.90
C ALA A 129 2.42 3.33 19.22
N ASP A 130 1.52 2.86 18.37
CA ASP A 130 0.08 3.08 18.53
C ASP A 130 -0.71 1.95 17.87
N PHE A 131 -1.54 1.29 18.66
CA PHE A 131 -2.42 0.21 18.18
C PHE A 131 -3.82 0.71 17.80
N ALA A 132 -4.26 1.84 18.36
CA ALA A 132 -5.63 2.32 18.21
C ALA A 132 -5.98 2.65 16.76
N ALA A 133 -5.02 3.23 16.02
CA ALA A 133 -5.18 3.53 14.60
C ALA A 133 -5.49 2.27 13.75
N HIS A 134 -4.99 1.11 14.16
CA HIS A 134 -4.98 -0.11 13.33
C HIS A 134 -6.15 -1.06 13.58
N ILE A 135 -6.80 -0.99 14.76
CA ILE A 135 -7.79 -2.01 15.17
C ILE A 135 -8.96 -2.15 14.19
N ARG A 136 -9.43 -1.02 13.64
CA ARG A 136 -10.57 -0.97 12.71
C ARG A 136 -10.17 -0.50 11.30
N GLU A 137 -8.89 -0.22 11.08
CA GLU A 137 -8.38 0.24 9.80
C GLU A 137 -8.22 -0.93 8.83
N HIS A 138 -8.75 -0.79 7.64
CA HIS A 138 -8.77 -1.86 6.63
C HIS A 138 -7.63 -1.77 5.62
N SER A 139 -7.08 -0.56 5.41
CA SER A 139 -6.20 -0.25 4.30
C SER A 139 -4.80 -0.90 4.35
N ILE A 140 -4.42 -1.48 5.50
CA ILE A 140 -3.28 -2.39 5.60
C ILE A 140 -3.73 -3.85 5.46
N GLU A 141 -4.83 -4.21 6.11
CA GLU A 141 -5.34 -5.58 6.19
C GLU A 141 -5.54 -6.22 4.83
N VAL A 142 -6.13 -5.48 3.89
CA VAL A 142 -6.47 -5.99 2.55
C VAL A 142 -5.24 -6.38 1.71
N HIS A 143 -4.05 -5.94 2.07
CA HIS A 143 -2.82 -6.30 1.37
C HIS A 143 -2.26 -7.66 1.78
N LEU A 144 -2.54 -8.09 3.01
CA LEU A 144 -1.94 -9.30 3.58
C LEU A 144 -2.30 -10.57 2.83
N PRO A 145 -3.58 -10.83 2.46
CA PRO A 145 -3.92 -12.06 1.76
C PRO A 145 -3.27 -12.17 0.37
N PHE A 146 -3.06 -11.07 -0.36
CA PHE A 146 -2.34 -11.09 -1.64
C PHE A 146 -0.89 -11.55 -1.46
N LEU A 147 -0.21 -11.11 -0.41
CA LEU A 147 1.15 -11.55 -0.08
C LEU A 147 1.14 -13.01 0.37
N GLN A 148 0.24 -13.38 1.29
CA GLN A 148 0.13 -14.73 1.84
C GLN A 148 -0.23 -15.78 0.78
N TYR A 149 -0.86 -15.40 -0.31
CA TYR A 149 -1.15 -16.29 -1.43
C TYR A 149 0.14 -16.87 -2.04
N PHE A 150 1.23 -16.11 -2.06
CA PHE A 150 2.51 -16.52 -2.63
C PHE A 150 3.49 -17.10 -1.60
N SER A 151 3.50 -16.59 -0.37
CA SER A 151 4.36 -17.06 0.72
C SER A 151 3.81 -16.63 2.07
N THR A 152 4.12 -17.39 3.11
CA THR A 152 3.89 -17.02 4.51
C THR A 152 5.20 -16.70 5.24
N ASP A 153 6.34 -16.78 4.56
CA ASP A 153 7.67 -16.53 5.11
C ASP A 153 8.08 -15.06 4.89
N PHE A 154 7.42 -14.17 5.61
CA PHE A 154 7.74 -12.73 5.68
C PHE A 154 7.15 -12.12 6.95
N LYS A 155 7.67 -10.95 7.33
CA LYS A 155 7.12 -10.13 8.41
C LYS A 155 6.59 -8.81 7.86
N ILE A 156 5.88 -8.06 8.69
CA ILE A 156 5.33 -6.75 8.33
C ILE A 156 5.72 -5.68 9.33
N VAL A 157 5.77 -4.43 8.88
CA VAL A 157 5.69 -3.24 9.72
C VAL A 157 4.48 -2.42 9.26
N PRO A 158 3.36 -2.50 10.00
CA PRO A 158 2.15 -1.74 9.70
C PRO A 158 2.28 -0.30 10.18
N ILE A 159 2.06 0.68 9.29
CA ILE A 159 2.15 2.12 9.59
C ILE A 159 0.90 2.82 9.06
N THR A 160 0.21 3.56 9.92
CA THR A 160 -0.98 4.34 9.55
C THR A 160 -0.71 5.83 9.76
N MET A 161 -0.91 6.63 8.72
CA MET A 161 -0.68 8.09 8.72
C MET A 161 -1.98 8.84 9.01
N GLY A 162 -2.13 9.37 10.22
CA GLY A 162 -3.25 10.22 10.64
C GLY A 162 -3.10 11.66 10.15
N THR A 163 -1.87 12.16 10.10
CA THR A 163 -1.54 13.47 9.54
C THR A 163 -0.82 13.29 8.20
N GLN A 164 -1.44 13.77 7.13
CA GLN A 164 -0.91 13.63 5.77
C GLN A 164 -0.37 14.98 5.28
N THR A 165 0.95 15.15 5.40
CA THR A 165 1.67 16.34 4.95
C THR A 165 2.99 15.94 4.29
N PHE A 166 3.60 16.89 3.57
CA PHE A 166 4.95 16.69 3.03
C PHE A 166 5.98 16.43 4.15
N VAL A 167 5.81 17.07 5.32
CA VAL A 167 6.71 16.89 6.47
C VAL A 167 6.61 15.49 7.03
N THR A 168 5.40 15.00 7.33
CA THR A 168 5.20 13.65 7.88
C THR A 168 5.64 12.55 6.92
N SER A 169 5.43 12.73 5.61
CA SER A 169 5.88 11.77 4.59
C SER A 169 7.41 11.70 4.50
N ASN A 170 8.08 12.85 4.55
CA ASN A 170 9.53 12.91 4.47
C ASN A 170 10.19 12.40 5.75
N ASP A 171 9.63 12.71 6.93
CA ASP A 171 10.07 12.18 8.22
C ASP A 171 10.00 10.64 8.22
N LEU A 172 8.86 10.08 7.85
CA LEU A 172 8.68 8.63 7.78
C LEU A 172 9.64 7.97 6.79
N ALA A 173 9.82 8.55 5.59
CA ALA A 173 10.75 7.99 4.61
C ALA A 173 12.22 8.03 5.10
N ASN A 174 12.62 9.09 5.82
CA ASN A 174 13.95 9.16 6.45
C ASN A 174 14.08 8.08 7.52
N ALA A 175 13.10 7.95 8.40
CA ALA A 175 13.11 6.97 9.48
C ALA A 175 13.19 5.54 8.97
N ILE A 176 12.43 5.18 7.93
CA ILE A 176 12.49 3.86 7.28
C ILE A 176 13.89 3.62 6.69
N PHE A 177 14.43 4.57 5.95
CA PHE A 177 15.76 4.44 5.33
C PHE A 177 16.87 4.26 6.37
N GLU A 178 16.87 5.05 7.44
CA GLU A 178 17.85 4.95 8.52
C GLU A 178 17.72 3.63 9.29
N ALA A 179 16.49 3.22 9.62
CA ALA A 179 16.22 1.95 10.32
C ALA A 179 16.71 0.75 9.50
N ALA A 180 16.38 0.71 8.20
CA ALA A 180 16.84 -0.35 7.31
C ALA A 180 18.35 -0.46 7.24
N ASN A 181 19.05 0.69 7.15
CA ASN A 181 20.52 0.72 7.15
C ASN A 181 21.12 0.27 8.49
N LYS A 182 20.52 0.67 9.63
CA LYS A 182 20.96 0.24 10.97
C LYS A 182 20.84 -1.28 11.16
N LEU A 183 19.74 -1.86 10.67
CA LEU A 183 19.44 -3.28 10.85
C LEU A 183 20.00 -4.17 9.74
N ASN A 184 20.43 -3.59 8.62
CA ASN A 184 20.84 -4.32 7.42
C ASN A 184 19.78 -5.35 6.95
N LYS A 185 18.48 -4.99 7.07
CA LYS A 185 17.35 -5.83 6.65
C LYS A 185 16.87 -5.47 5.26
N SER A 186 16.50 -6.47 4.50
CA SER A 186 15.81 -6.28 3.22
C SER A 186 14.34 -5.96 3.45
N TYR A 187 13.80 -4.99 2.70
CA TYR A 187 12.41 -4.58 2.81
C TYR A 187 11.81 -4.16 1.47
N ALA A 188 10.49 -4.18 1.38
CA ALA A 188 9.71 -3.53 0.32
C ALA A 188 8.64 -2.65 0.96
N VAL A 189 8.23 -1.60 0.26
CA VAL A 189 7.17 -0.70 0.75
C VAL A 189 5.92 -0.88 -0.10
N ILE A 190 4.79 -1.02 0.58
CA ILE A 190 3.46 -0.97 -0.01
C ILE A 190 2.78 0.31 0.47
N ALA A 191 2.64 1.28 -0.43
CA ALA A 191 1.85 2.48 -0.20
C ALA A 191 0.39 2.21 -0.59
N SER A 192 -0.47 2.22 0.40
CA SER A 192 -1.89 1.91 0.26
C SER A 192 -2.68 3.18 -0.05
N THR A 193 -3.36 3.23 -1.20
CA THR A 193 -4.19 4.38 -1.57
C THR A 193 -5.21 4.04 -2.64
N ASP A 194 -6.43 4.55 -2.47
CA ASP A 194 -7.35 4.77 -3.58
C ASP A 194 -7.19 6.22 -4.09
N LEU A 195 -7.58 6.49 -5.33
CA LEU A 195 -7.50 7.81 -5.95
C LEU A 195 -8.74 8.67 -5.63
N SER A 196 -9.27 9.40 -6.61
CA SER A 196 -10.42 10.26 -6.35
C SER A 196 -11.70 9.48 -6.01
N HIS A 197 -12.53 10.05 -5.13
CA HIS A 197 -13.77 9.44 -4.65
C HIS A 197 -14.99 10.25 -5.04
N PHE A 198 -16.08 9.54 -5.37
CA PHE A 198 -17.42 10.09 -5.53
C PHE A 198 -17.57 11.14 -6.65
N ASN A 199 -16.68 11.15 -7.63
CA ASN A 199 -16.81 11.89 -8.88
C ASN A 199 -17.54 11.02 -9.91
N ASN A 200 -18.15 11.66 -10.93
CA ASN A 200 -18.50 10.92 -12.13
C ASN A 200 -17.24 10.49 -12.88
N GLN A 201 -17.36 9.46 -13.73
CA GLN A 201 -16.24 8.85 -14.45
C GLN A 201 -15.35 9.86 -15.19
N GLU A 202 -15.95 10.79 -15.93
CA GLU A 202 -15.21 11.79 -16.71
C GLU A 202 -14.35 12.68 -15.81
N LYS A 203 -14.93 13.13 -14.70
CA LYS A 203 -14.20 13.96 -13.73
C LYS A 203 -13.15 13.16 -12.99
N ALA A 204 -13.46 11.91 -12.58
CA ALA A 204 -12.50 11.03 -11.94
C ALA A 204 -11.28 10.82 -12.85
N ASN A 205 -11.48 10.39 -14.10
CA ASN A 205 -10.39 10.18 -15.06
C ASN A 205 -9.52 11.43 -15.23
N LYS A 206 -10.13 12.60 -15.27
CA LYS A 206 -9.39 13.87 -15.43
C LYS A 206 -8.56 14.22 -14.21
N VAL A 207 -9.13 14.09 -13.02
CA VAL A 207 -8.46 14.45 -11.76
C VAL A 207 -7.36 13.44 -11.45
N ASP A 208 -7.65 12.15 -11.62
CA ASP A 208 -6.68 11.08 -11.39
C ASP A 208 -5.49 11.15 -12.36
N ALA A 209 -5.73 11.58 -13.61
CA ALA A 209 -4.64 11.72 -14.57
C ALA A 209 -3.57 12.74 -14.11
N PHE A 210 -3.95 13.84 -13.48
CA PHE A 210 -2.99 14.82 -12.93
C PHE A 210 -2.15 14.17 -11.81
N VAL A 211 -2.82 13.52 -10.86
CA VAL A 211 -2.16 12.82 -9.74
C VAL A 211 -1.20 11.74 -10.25
N LEU A 212 -1.62 10.95 -11.25
CA LEU A 212 -0.81 9.89 -11.83
C LEU A 212 0.41 10.42 -12.61
N GLU A 213 0.28 11.59 -13.25
CA GLU A 213 1.42 12.27 -13.89
C GLU A 213 2.48 12.64 -12.84
N ASP A 214 2.09 13.31 -11.75
CA ASP A 214 3.01 13.70 -10.67
C ASP A 214 3.70 12.48 -10.02
N ILE A 215 2.94 11.39 -9.83
CA ILE A 215 3.46 10.13 -9.31
C ILE A 215 4.49 9.53 -10.27
N SER A 216 4.22 9.49 -11.58
CA SER A 216 5.13 8.96 -12.59
C SER A 216 6.39 9.80 -12.75
N GLU A 217 6.29 11.12 -12.55
CA GLU A 217 7.42 12.04 -12.52
C GLU A 217 8.20 12.00 -11.20
N MET A 218 7.73 11.22 -10.22
CA MET A 218 8.33 11.14 -8.88
C MET A 218 8.39 12.51 -8.18
N ASN A 219 7.35 13.35 -8.36
CA ASN A 219 7.30 14.71 -7.83
C ASN A 219 6.38 14.80 -6.61
N GLU A 220 6.87 14.44 -5.44
CA GLU A 220 6.07 14.40 -4.19
C GLU A 220 5.53 15.77 -3.81
N PHE A 221 6.30 16.82 -4.07
CA PHE A 221 5.90 18.17 -3.71
C PHE A 221 4.73 18.66 -4.59
N LYS A 222 4.80 18.41 -5.88
CA LYS A 222 3.72 18.74 -6.82
C LYS A 222 2.46 17.94 -6.53
N LEU A 223 2.60 16.63 -6.28
CA LEU A 223 1.50 15.77 -5.83
C LEU A 223 0.80 16.35 -4.60
N PHE A 224 1.55 16.75 -3.58
CA PHE A 224 1.01 17.36 -2.37
C PHE A 224 0.29 18.67 -2.66
N GLU A 225 0.91 19.58 -3.43
CA GLU A 225 0.30 20.87 -3.77
C GLU A 225 -1.01 20.68 -4.54
N GLU A 226 -1.06 19.80 -5.53
CA GLU A 226 -2.26 19.57 -6.34
C GLU A 226 -3.38 18.91 -5.53
N VAL A 227 -3.07 17.89 -4.73
CA VAL A 227 -4.07 17.25 -3.85
C VAL A 227 -4.70 18.26 -2.91
N VAL A 228 -3.90 19.11 -2.28
CA VAL A 228 -4.38 20.12 -1.32
C VAL A 228 -5.10 21.27 -2.04
N GLN A 229 -4.51 21.82 -3.11
CA GLN A 229 -5.05 22.98 -3.83
C GLN A 229 -6.39 22.68 -4.51
N TYR A 230 -6.51 21.51 -5.12
CA TYR A 230 -7.72 21.11 -5.85
C TYR A 230 -8.67 20.24 -5.03
N ASN A 231 -8.35 20.04 -3.72
CA ASN A 231 -9.13 19.20 -2.82
C ASN A 231 -9.42 17.81 -3.43
N ILE A 232 -8.38 17.18 -3.97
CA ILE A 232 -8.48 15.85 -4.58
C ILE A 232 -8.66 14.82 -3.45
N THR A 233 -9.66 13.96 -3.59
CA THR A 233 -10.05 13.00 -2.56
C THR A 233 -9.21 11.70 -2.59
N MET A 234 -7.94 11.78 -2.95
CA MET A 234 -6.98 10.68 -2.82
C MET A 234 -6.72 10.42 -1.33
N CYS A 235 -7.04 9.21 -0.87
CA CYS A 235 -7.01 8.94 0.57
C CYS A 235 -5.60 8.72 1.14
N GLY A 236 -4.65 8.21 0.35
CA GLY A 236 -3.31 7.85 0.79
C GLY A 236 -2.18 8.61 0.08
N TYR A 237 -2.30 9.92 -0.16
CA TYR A 237 -1.25 10.67 -0.84
C TYR A 237 0.06 10.76 -0.05
N ALA A 238 -0.01 10.83 1.30
CA ALA A 238 1.19 10.84 2.13
C ALA A 238 1.92 9.48 2.15
N PRO A 239 1.25 8.32 2.29
CA PRO A 239 1.85 7.02 2.03
C PRO A 239 2.59 6.93 0.69
N VAL A 240 1.96 7.41 -0.40
CA VAL A 240 2.57 7.41 -1.74
C VAL A 240 3.79 8.31 -1.81
N MET A 241 3.72 9.53 -1.25
CA MET A 241 4.88 10.42 -1.18
C MET A 241 6.07 9.79 -0.42
N ALA A 242 5.81 9.12 0.70
CA ALA A 242 6.85 8.41 1.45
C ALA A 242 7.48 7.29 0.60
N ALA A 243 6.67 6.50 -0.10
CA ALA A 243 7.14 5.42 -0.96
C ALA A 243 7.94 5.92 -2.18
N MET A 244 7.53 7.05 -2.78
CA MET A 244 8.27 7.71 -3.88
C MET A 244 9.63 8.26 -3.41
N SER A 245 9.67 8.77 -2.21
CA SER A 245 10.87 9.41 -1.62
C SER A 245 11.99 8.43 -1.28
N LEU A 246 11.66 7.19 -0.93
CA LEU A 246 12.62 6.16 -0.49
C LEU A 246 13.62 5.75 -1.58
N PRO A 247 13.24 5.42 -2.83
CA PRO A 247 14.20 5.04 -3.87
C PRO A 247 15.20 6.16 -4.19
N LYS A 248 14.79 7.43 -4.08
CA LYS A 248 15.67 8.58 -4.31
C LYS A 248 16.86 8.62 -3.38
N ARG A 249 16.71 8.12 -2.14
CA ARG A 249 17.82 7.99 -1.17
C ARG A 249 18.86 6.97 -1.61
N CYS A 250 18.48 6.06 -2.50
CA CYS A 250 19.35 5.07 -3.14
C CYS A 250 19.79 5.49 -4.55
N GLY A 251 19.52 6.74 -4.97
CA GLY A 251 19.84 7.24 -6.31
C GLY A 251 18.93 6.72 -7.43
N LYS A 252 17.77 6.18 -7.09
CA LYS A 252 16.76 5.66 -8.01
C LYS A 252 15.61 6.65 -8.12
N THR A 253 15.15 6.95 -9.34
CA THR A 253 14.16 8.03 -9.58
C THR A 253 13.13 7.65 -10.64
N THR A 254 12.83 6.37 -10.79
CA THR A 254 11.87 5.92 -11.81
C THR A 254 10.54 5.57 -11.14
N GLY A 255 9.48 6.24 -11.58
CA GLY A 255 8.09 5.93 -11.27
C GLY A 255 7.37 5.42 -12.51
N GLU A 256 6.58 4.36 -12.36
CA GLU A 256 5.80 3.78 -13.46
C GLU A 256 4.39 3.48 -12.96
N ILE A 257 3.37 3.96 -13.66
CA ILE A 257 1.98 3.57 -13.43
C ILE A 257 1.72 2.29 -14.22
N LEU A 258 1.38 1.23 -13.51
CA LEU A 258 1.21 -0.12 -14.06
C LEU A 258 -0.21 -0.36 -14.58
N SER A 259 -1.21 0.18 -13.89
CA SER A 259 -2.62 0.03 -14.23
C SER A 259 -3.46 1.12 -13.58
N TYR A 260 -4.56 1.50 -14.24
CA TYR A 260 -5.56 2.43 -13.73
C TYR A 260 -6.95 1.95 -14.14
N GLY A 261 -7.93 2.14 -13.29
CA GLY A 261 -9.35 1.90 -13.54
C GLY A 261 -10.21 2.53 -12.45
N THR A 262 -11.52 2.35 -12.55
CA THR A 262 -12.47 2.88 -11.56
C THR A 262 -13.47 1.81 -11.13
N SER A 263 -14.18 2.07 -10.04
CA SER A 263 -15.29 1.21 -9.63
C SER A 263 -16.42 1.16 -10.68
N GLY A 264 -16.53 2.18 -11.53
CA GLY A 264 -17.50 2.20 -12.63
C GLY A 264 -17.23 1.14 -13.68
N ASP A 265 -15.98 0.79 -13.92
CA ASP A 265 -15.58 -0.22 -14.89
C ASP A 265 -16.04 -1.63 -14.46
N VAL A 266 -16.25 -1.85 -13.16
CA VAL A 266 -16.77 -3.09 -12.58
C VAL A 266 -18.29 -3.07 -12.44
N THR A 267 -18.86 -1.96 -11.97
CA THR A 267 -20.29 -1.88 -11.62
C THR A 267 -21.20 -1.48 -12.78
N GLY A 268 -20.63 -0.81 -13.80
CA GLY A 268 -21.40 -0.14 -14.86
C GLY A 268 -22.10 1.14 -14.41
N ASP A 269 -21.89 1.60 -13.17
CA ASP A 269 -22.39 2.90 -12.68
C ASP A 269 -21.26 3.92 -12.74
N PHE A 270 -21.35 4.83 -13.70
CA PHE A 270 -20.37 5.88 -13.95
C PHE A 270 -20.74 7.22 -13.31
N THR A 271 -21.81 7.26 -12.53
CA THR A 271 -22.30 8.50 -11.92
C THR A 271 -21.54 8.92 -10.67
N SER A 272 -20.99 7.94 -9.93
CA SER A 272 -20.21 8.15 -8.72
C SER A 272 -19.21 7.01 -8.56
N VAL A 273 -17.94 7.27 -8.88
CA VAL A 273 -16.89 6.25 -8.90
C VAL A 273 -15.76 6.54 -7.91
N VAL A 274 -14.95 5.51 -7.65
CA VAL A 274 -13.66 5.60 -6.98
C VAL A 274 -12.58 5.19 -7.97
N GLY A 275 -11.51 5.99 -8.09
CA GLY A 275 -10.37 5.69 -8.92
C GLY A 275 -9.38 4.75 -8.21
N TYR A 276 -8.79 3.82 -8.97
CA TYR A 276 -7.80 2.85 -8.50
C TYR A 276 -6.58 2.86 -9.41
N ALA A 277 -5.40 2.80 -8.83
CA ALA A 277 -4.18 2.61 -9.62
C ALA A 277 -3.16 1.74 -8.89
N SER A 278 -2.33 1.06 -9.68
CA SER A 278 -1.08 0.47 -9.20
C SER A 278 0.10 1.16 -9.86
N GLY A 279 1.16 1.36 -9.09
CA GLY A 279 2.42 1.94 -9.55
C GLY A 279 3.61 1.29 -8.87
N VAL A 280 4.81 1.46 -9.47
CA VAL A 280 6.07 0.97 -8.91
C VAL A 280 7.12 2.09 -8.91
N PHE A 281 7.93 2.16 -7.86
CA PHE A 281 8.97 3.16 -7.65
C PHE A 281 10.31 2.45 -7.46
N ARG A 282 11.29 2.81 -8.30
CA ARG A 282 12.62 2.17 -8.35
C ARG A 282 13.73 3.21 -8.51
#